data_a6d53f01f7787cc9bfa2789b5c2bcc04
#
_entry.id   a6d53f01f7787cc9bfa2789b5c2bcc04
#
_cell.length_a   1.000
_cell.length_b   1.000
_cell.length_c   1.000
_cell.angle_alpha   90.00
_cell.angle_beta   90.00
_cell.angle_gamma   90.00
#
_symmetry.space_group_name_H-M   'P 1'
#
loop_
_entity.id
_entity.type
_entity.pdbx_description
1 polymer ?
#
loop_
_entity_poly.entity_id
_entity_poly.type
_entity_poly.pdbx_seq_one_letter_code
_entity_poly.pdbx_strand_id
1 'polypeptide(L)'
;MKRIGLIDYYLSEWHANHYPEWIRQANEALGTDYRVTMAWAECEISPIDGVSTDEWCEKNGVTRAESIAALCEGCDAIFILAPSNPEKHLPYAKEAFPFAKPTFVDKTFAPSYAEALEIVELANRFGTPVFSSSALRFAEELERFEGVKDLIVTAGGNDLAEYLIHPVEMAVRLINDRAVSAKAARVGRCQYLLEAATANGKSVTVVYSKRMAYTLAGELEDGKSLYTAVRSDFFGRLTQAIVGFFESGVSPVPLTETLEVMHLCDLMLAAANEAEKK
;
A
#
# COMPACT_ATOMS: atom_id res chain seq x y z
N MET A 1 -21.78 -15.88 2.08
CA MET A 1 -21.15 -14.87 1.20
C MET A 1 -21.07 -13.54 1.94
N LYS A 2 -19.87 -13.00 2.11
CA LYS A 2 -19.60 -11.67 2.68
C LYS A 2 -19.32 -10.67 1.55
N ARG A 3 -19.86 -9.47 1.66
CA ARG A 3 -19.90 -8.47 0.58
C ARG A 3 -18.80 -7.46 0.74
N ILE A 4 -18.06 -7.21 -0.31
CA ILE A 4 -17.02 -6.18 -0.39
C ILE A 4 -17.52 -5.03 -1.26
N GLY A 5 -17.32 -3.80 -0.78
CA GLY A 5 -17.50 -2.58 -1.55
C GLY A 5 -16.15 -1.99 -2.00
N LEU A 6 -16.05 -1.58 -3.25
CA LEU A 6 -14.90 -0.83 -3.77
C LEU A 6 -15.24 0.65 -3.88
N ILE A 7 -14.43 1.50 -3.27
CA ILE A 7 -14.45 2.96 -3.41
C ILE A 7 -13.20 3.35 -4.16
N ASP A 8 -13.32 4.06 -5.28
CA ASP A 8 -12.21 4.42 -6.13
C ASP A 8 -12.34 5.84 -6.70
N TYR A 9 -11.26 6.37 -7.25
CA TYR A 9 -11.31 7.58 -8.03
C TYR A 9 -11.93 7.31 -9.41
N TYR A 10 -11.54 6.21 -10.09
CA TYR A 10 -12.17 5.63 -11.28
C TYR A 10 -11.94 4.11 -11.30
N LEU A 11 -12.97 3.32 -11.63
CA LEU A 11 -12.94 1.86 -11.46
C LEU A 11 -12.08 1.11 -12.48
N SER A 12 -12.01 1.57 -13.76
CA SER A 12 -11.18 0.85 -14.71
C SER A 12 -9.71 1.21 -14.56
N GLU A 13 -9.11 0.69 -13.49
CA GLU A 13 -7.71 0.79 -13.15
C GLU A 13 -7.15 -0.59 -12.76
N TRP A 14 -5.83 -0.69 -12.59
CA TRP A 14 -5.17 -1.98 -12.48
C TRP A 14 -5.58 -2.76 -11.22
N HIS A 15 -5.67 -2.12 -10.04
CA HIS A 15 -6.03 -2.78 -8.78
C HIS A 15 -7.49 -3.22 -8.77
N ALA A 16 -8.43 -2.35 -9.10
CA ALA A 16 -9.86 -2.68 -9.18
C ALA A 16 -10.13 -3.79 -10.20
N ASN A 17 -9.39 -3.84 -11.31
CA ASN A 17 -9.51 -4.89 -12.31
C ASN A 17 -8.99 -6.25 -11.84
N HIS A 18 -8.06 -6.31 -10.87
CA HIS A 18 -7.44 -7.56 -10.42
C HIS A 18 -8.00 -8.09 -9.09
N TYR A 19 -8.41 -7.22 -8.17
CA TYR A 19 -8.89 -7.65 -6.85
C TYR A 19 -10.02 -8.68 -6.89
N PRO A 20 -11.03 -8.63 -7.80
CA PRO A 20 -12.06 -9.66 -7.82
C PRO A 20 -11.52 -11.08 -7.98
N GLU A 21 -10.52 -11.27 -8.86
CA GLU A 21 -9.89 -12.58 -9.07
C GLU A 21 -8.95 -12.96 -7.91
N TRP A 22 -8.16 -12.02 -7.39
CA TRP A 22 -7.29 -12.30 -6.24
C TRP A 22 -8.09 -12.66 -4.99
N ILE A 23 -9.25 -12.01 -4.74
CA ILE A 23 -10.15 -12.35 -3.65
C ILE A 23 -10.71 -13.76 -3.84
N ARG A 24 -11.06 -14.15 -5.07
CA ARG A 24 -11.51 -15.51 -5.36
C ARG A 24 -10.44 -16.54 -5.00
N GLN A 25 -9.18 -16.28 -5.37
CA GLN A 25 -8.05 -17.16 -5.05
C GLN A 25 -7.76 -17.18 -3.53
N ALA A 26 -7.83 -16.04 -2.85
CA ALA A 26 -7.69 -15.96 -1.40
C ALA A 26 -8.79 -16.75 -0.66
N ASN A 27 -10.04 -16.68 -1.14
CA ASN A 27 -11.14 -17.48 -0.59
C ASN A 27 -10.86 -18.99 -0.69
N GLU A 28 -10.34 -19.45 -1.83
CA GLU A 28 -9.97 -20.86 -2.01
C GLU A 28 -8.89 -21.30 -1.02
N ALA A 29 -7.89 -20.45 -0.79
CA ALA A 29 -6.80 -20.73 0.12
C ALA A 29 -7.23 -20.71 1.60
N LEU A 30 -8.18 -19.83 1.97
CA LEU A 30 -8.57 -19.58 3.35
C LEU A 30 -9.90 -20.26 3.76
N GLY A 31 -10.63 -20.83 2.80
CA GLY A 31 -11.96 -21.40 3.04
C GLY A 31 -13.03 -20.35 3.36
N THR A 32 -12.91 -19.15 2.79
CA THR A 32 -13.83 -18.02 2.98
C THR A 32 -14.72 -17.79 1.75
N ASP A 33 -15.73 -16.91 1.82
CA ASP A 33 -16.58 -16.54 0.69
C ASP A 33 -16.86 -15.03 0.66
N TYR A 34 -15.82 -14.26 0.33
CA TYR A 34 -15.90 -12.83 0.06
C TYR A 34 -16.09 -12.56 -1.42
N ARG A 35 -16.90 -11.54 -1.76
CA ARG A 35 -17.08 -11.10 -3.14
C ARG A 35 -17.22 -9.59 -3.21
N VAL A 36 -16.63 -8.99 -4.23
CA VAL A 36 -16.96 -7.62 -4.61
C VAL A 36 -18.38 -7.62 -5.15
N THR A 37 -19.27 -6.88 -4.49
CA THR A 37 -20.69 -6.81 -4.84
C THR A 37 -21.18 -5.43 -5.17
N MET A 38 -20.49 -4.40 -4.67
CA MET A 38 -20.79 -3.00 -4.96
C MET A 38 -19.52 -2.22 -5.27
N ALA A 39 -19.65 -1.21 -6.11
CA ALA A 39 -18.56 -0.28 -6.40
C ALA A 39 -19.08 1.15 -6.57
N TRP A 40 -18.26 2.12 -6.17
CA TRP A 40 -18.49 3.54 -6.36
C TRP A 40 -17.21 4.20 -6.85
N ALA A 41 -17.32 5.14 -7.78
CA ALA A 41 -16.21 5.95 -8.24
C ALA A 41 -16.58 7.43 -8.29
N GLU A 42 -15.61 8.30 -7.99
CA GLU A 42 -15.78 9.77 -8.10
C GLU A 42 -15.84 10.20 -9.55
N CYS A 43 -14.96 9.66 -10.40
CA CYS A 43 -14.93 9.91 -11.83
C CYS A 43 -15.76 8.88 -12.58
N GLU A 44 -16.71 9.36 -13.37
CA GLU A 44 -17.59 8.53 -14.19
C GLU A 44 -16.86 7.70 -15.23
N ILE A 45 -15.81 8.27 -15.81
CA ILE A 45 -15.06 7.66 -16.94
C ILE A 45 -13.59 7.56 -16.57
N SER A 46 -13.02 6.37 -16.73
CA SER A 46 -11.60 6.14 -16.53
C SER A 46 -10.77 6.98 -17.55
N PRO A 47 -9.81 7.77 -17.05
CA PRO A 47 -8.91 8.54 -17.93
C PRO A 47 -7.88 7.67 -18.65
N ILE A 48 -7.77 6.37 -18.28
CA ILE A 48 -6.80 5.45 -18.86
C ILE A 48 -7.30 4.83 -20.16
N ASP A 49 -8.55 4.37 -20.16
CA ASP A 49 -9.11 3.55 -21.25
C ASP A 49 -10.51 4.00 -21.72
N GLY A 50 -11.11 5.00 -21.06
CA GLY A 50 -12.41 5.54 -21.41
C GLY A 50 -13.60 4.70 -20.96
N VAL A 51 -13.39 3.63 -20.18
CA VAL A 51 -14.46 2.78 -19.64
C VAL A 51 -15.21 3.54 -18.55
N SER A 52 -16.54 3.54 -18.64
CA SER A 52 -17.40 4.16 -17.63
C SER A 52 -17.56 3.28 -16.38
N THR A 53 -17.97 3.89 -15.28
CA THR A 53 -18.30 3.18 -14.04
C THR A 53 -19.40 2.13 -14.28
N ASP A 54 -20.44 2.44 -15.08
CA ASP A 54 -21.51 1.49 -15.40
C ASP A 54 -21.01 0.30 -16.21
N GLU A 55 -20.22 0.53 -17.25
CA GLU A 55 -19.62 -0.54 -18.09
C GLU A 55 -18.71 -1.45 -17.26
N TRP A 56 -17.91 -0.88 -16.34
CA TRP A 56 -17.06 -1.65 -15.44
C TRP A 56 -17.91 -2.52 -14.50
N CYS A 57 -18.95 -1.95 -13.91
CA CYS A 57 -19.86 -2.66 -13.00
C CYS A 57 -20.59 -3.80 -13.72
N GLU A 58 -21.15 -3.55 -14.90
CA GLU A 58 -21.80 -4.56 -15.73
C GLU A 58 -20.87 -5.72 -16.08
N LYS A 59 -19.68 -5.41 -16.56
CA LYS A 59 -18.64 -6.39 -16.93
C LYS A 59 -18.26 -7.30 -15.78
N ASN A 60 -18.18 -6.76 -14.57
CA ASN A 60 -17.75 -7.50 -13.38
C ASN A 60 -18.91 -8.08 -12.56
N GLY A 61 -20.17 -7.88 -12.96
CA GLY A 61 -21.35 -8.34 -12.22
C GLY A 61 -21.50 -7.67 -10.85
N VAL A 62 -21.06 -6.41 -10.74
CA VAL A 62 -21.03 -5.60 -9.51
C VAL A 62 -22.12 -4.53 -9.59
N THR A 63 -22.82 -4.26 -8.49
CA THR A 63 -23.81 -3.19 -8.44
C THR A 63 -23.12 -1.83 -8.28
N ARG A 64 -23.45 -0.88 -9.13
CA ARG A 64 -23.03 0.51 -8.93
C ARG A 64 -23.73 1.10 -7.72
N ALA A 65 -22.98 1.67 -6.78
CA ALA A 65 -23.52 2.39 -5.64
C ALA A 65 -23.77 3.87 -5.98
N GLU A 66 -24.85 4.44 -5.46
CA GLU A 66 -25.20 5.86 -5.65
C GLU A 66 -24.31 6.79 -4.82
N SER A 67 -23.76 6.28 -3.72
CA SER A 67 -22.87 7.02 -2.80
C SER A 67 -21.99 6.07 -2.00
N ILE A 68 -20.93 6.61 -1.40
CA ILE A 68 -20.08 5.89 -0.44
C ILE A 68 -20.91 5.38 0.75
N ALA A 69 -21.87 6.18 1.23
CA ALA A 69 -22.76 5.76 2.32
C ALA A 69 -23.59 4.54 1.95
N ALA A 70 -24.27 4.55 0.79
CA ALA A 70 -25.06 3.42 0.30
C ALA A 70 -24.21 2.15 0.11
N LEU A 71 -22.98 2.29 -0.38
CA LEU A 71 -22.01 1.20 -0.49
C LEU A 71 -21.67 0.62 0.89
N CYS A 72 -21.34 1.47 1.86
CA CYS A 72 -20.98 1.03 3.21
C CYS A 72 -22.13 0.34 3.95
N GLU A 73 -23.37 0.80 3.76
CA GLU A 73 -24.57 0.13 4.29
C GLU A 73 -24.78 -1.26 3.66
N GLY A 74 -24.48 -1.37 2.35
CA GLY A 74 -24.67 -2.59 1.57
C GLY A 74 -23.58 -3.64 1.73
N CYS A 75 -22.42 -3.32 2.31
CA CYS A 75 -21.24 -4.18 2.34
C CYS A 75 -20.78 -4.53 3.76
N ASP A 76 -20.05 -5.63 3.88
CA ASP A 76 -19.51 -6.14 5.14
C ASP A 76 -18.05 -5.71 5.36
N ALA A 77 -17.32 -5.42 4.27
CA ALA A 77 -15.95 -4.92 4.26
C ALA A 77 -15.74 -3.94 3.09
N ILE A 78 -14.80 -3.04 3.24
CA ILE A 78 -14.58 -1.92 2.30
C ILE A 78 -13.15 -1.91 1.79
N PHE A 79 -12.98 -1.65 0.50
CA PHE A 79 -11.74 -1.19 -0.09
C PHE A 79 -11.85 0.30 -0.42
N ILE A 80 -10.90 1.10 0.02
CA ILE A 80 -10.62 2.42 -0.52
C ILE A 80 -9.39 2.26 -1.41
N LEU A 81 -9.59 2.28 -2.72
CA LEU A 81 -8.55 2.10 -3.71
C LEU A 81 -7.91 3.46 -4.05
N ALA A 82 -8.06 3.99 -5.25
CA ALA A 82 -7.39 5.22 -5.71
C ALA A 82 -5.85 5.14 -5.65
N PRO A 83 -5.24 4.07 -6.22
CA PRO A 83 -3.83 3.73 -6.02
C PRO A 83 -2.85 4.81 -6.53
N SER A 84 -3.24 5.64 -7.49
CA SER A 84 -2.45 6.75 -8.01
C SER A 84 -2.95 8.13 -7.57
N ASN A 85 -3.95 8.16 -6.68
CA ASN A 85 -4.58 9.37 -6.16
C ASN A 85 -4.70 9.32 -4.63
N PRO A 86 -3.58 9.23 -3.89
CA PRO A 86 -3.61 9.06 -2.43
C PRO A 86 -4.28 10.23 -1.70
N GLU A 87 -4.37 11.42 -2.33
CA GLU A 87 -5.10 12.59 -1.82
C GLU A 87 -6.61 12.36 -1.69
N LYS A 88 -7.12 11.29 -2.29
CA LYS A 88 -8.53 10.89 -2.19
C LYS A 88 -8.82 9.99 -0.98
N HIS A 89 -7.79 9.38 -0.39
CA HIS A 89 -8.00 8.45 0.71
C HIS A 89 -8.63 9.10 1.94
N LEU A 90 -8.16 10.27 2.37
CA LEU A 90 -8.73 10.98 3.51
C LEU A 90 -10.17 11.46 3.26
N PRO A 91 -10.53 12.08 2.12
CA PRO A 91 -11.93 12.38 1.78
C PRO A 91 -12.83 11.15 1.83
N TYR A 92 -12.43 10.04 1.20
CA TYR A 92 -13.24 8.81 1.19
C TYR A 92 -13.35 8.17 2.58
N ALA A 93 -12.26 8.19 3.36
CA ALA A 93 -12.26 7.71 4.73
C ALA A 93 -13.23 8.51 5.63
N LYS A 94 -13.35 9.82 5.43
CA LYS A 94 -14.33 10.68 6.17
C LYS A 94 -15.78 10.23 5.95
N GLU A 95 -16.10 9.70 4.77
CA GLU A 95 -17.42 9.18 4.46
C GLU A 95 -17.60 7.72 4.87
N ALA A 96 -16.57 6.87 4.71
CA ALA A 96 -16.67 5.43 4.94
C ALA A 96 -16.48 5.02 6.42
N PHE A 97 -15.56 5.64 7.15
CA PHE A 97 -15.20 5.21 8.51
C PHE A 97 -16.32 5.34 9.55
N PRO A 98 -17.28 6.29 9.46
CA PRO A 98 -18.43 6.31 10.37
C PRO A 98 -19.26 5.02 10.40
N PHE A 99 -19.14 4.17 9.38
CA PHE A 99 -19.82 2.87 9.33
C PHE A 99 -19.07 1.76 10.09
N ALA A 100 -17.87 2.02 10.59
CA ALA A 100 -17.03 1.11 11.38
C ALA A 100 -16.83 -0.28 10.75
N LYS A 101 -16.83 -0.38 9.41
CA LYS A 101 -16.56 -1.62 8.68
C LYS A 101 -15.05 -1.84 8.55
N PRO A 102 -14.54 -3.09 8.59
CA PRO A 102 -13.16 -3.36 8.25
C PRO A 102 -12.83 -2.78 6.88
N THR A 103 -11.83 -1.90 6.83
CA THR A 103 -11.49 -1.13 5.62
C THR A 103 -10.02 -1.32 5.27
N PHE A 104 -9.76 -1.83 4.06
CA PHE A 104 -8.43 -1.78 3.45
C PHE A 104 -8.29 -0.47 2.67
N VAL A 105 -7.26 0.29 3.00
CA VAL A 105 -6.88 1.50 2.25
C VAL A 105 -5.64 1.18 1.43
N ASP A 106 -5.70 1.37 0.13
CA ASP A 106 -4.61 0.98 -0.77
C ASP A 106 -3.34 1.84 -0.55
N LYS A 107 -2.24 1.42 -1.13
CA LYS A 107 -0.99 2.19 -1.19
C LYS A 107 -1.17 3.36 -2.20
N THR A 108 -0.54 4.47 -2.02
CA THR A 108 0.14 5.03 -0.87
C THR A 108 -0.91 5.50 0.12
N PHE A 109 -0.77 5.15 1.39
CA PHE A 109 -1.81 5.36 2.40
C PHE A 109 -2.33 6.80 2.48
N ALA A 110 -1.45 7.78 2.27
CA ALA A 110 -1.76 9.21 2.20
C ALA A 110 -0.68 9.94 1.39
N PRO A 111 -0.91 11.18 0.94
CA PRO A 111 0.10 12.00 0.27
C PRO A 111 1.27 12.42 1.18
N SER A 112 1.05 12.42 2.50
CA SER A 112 2.02 12.85 3.50
C SER A 112 1.82 12.14 4.83
N TYR A 113 2.83 12.17 5.69
CA TYR A 113 2.75 11.70 7.07
C TYR A 113 1.66 12.44 7.87
N ALA A 114 1.50 13.76 7.65
CA ALA A 114 0.49 14.55 8.34
C ALA A 114 -0.93 14.07 8.00
N GLU A 115 -1.24 13.84 6.72
CA GLU A 115 -2.54 13.30 6.32
C GLU A 115 -2.74 11.85 6.77
N ALA A 116 -1.66 11.04 6.81
CA ALA A 116 -1.71 9.70 7.36
C ALA A 116 -2.14 9.70 8.84
N LEU A 117 -1.62 10.65 9.63
CA LEU A 117 -2.07 10.84 11.02
C LEU A 117 -3.55 11.18 11.11
N GLU A 118 -4.07 12.05 10.22
CA GLU A 118 -5.50 12.39 10.20
C GLU A 118 -6.37 11.16 9.90
N ILE A 119 -5.96 10.31 8.95
CA ILE A 119 -6.67 9.06 8.63
C ILE A 119 -6.68 8.12 9.86
N VAL A 120 -5.54 7.96 10.53
CA VAL A 120 -5.44 7.12 11.73
C VAL A 120 -6.28 7.67 12.89
N GLU A 121 -6.27 8.99 13.11
CA GLU A 121 -7.12 9.63 14.12
C GLU A 121 -8.60 9.44 13.81
N LEU A 122 -8.97 9.54 12.54
CA LEU A 122 -10.34 9.30 12.09
C LEU A 122 -10.77 7.85 12.34
N ALA A 123 -9.91 6.88 12.00
CA ALA A 123 -10.15 5.46 12.26
C ALA A 123 -10.37 5.20 13.75
N ASN A 124 -9.51 5.75 14.60
CA ASN A 124 -9.63 5.63 16.06
C ASN A 124 -10.93 6.26 16.58
N ARG A 125 -11.32 7.43 16.05
CA ARG A 125 -12.56 8.13 16.44
C ARG A 125 -13.81 7.29 16.22
N PHE A 126 -13.88 6.59 15.09
CA PHE A 126 -15.05 5.78 14.73
C PHE A 126 -14.90 4.30 15.13
N GLY A 127 -13.75 3.90 15.65
CA GLY A 127 -13.48 2.48 15.95
C GLY A 127 -13.41 1.61 14.70
N THR A 128 -13.03 2.18 13.56
CA THR A 128 -12.96 1.50 12.28
C THR A 128 -11.67 0.69 12.21
N PRO A 129 -11.74 -0.65 12.04
CA PRO A 129 -10.55 -1.43 11.74
C PRO A 129 -9.98 -1.02 10.39
N VAL A 130 -8.69 -0.67 10.35
CA VAL A 130 -8.01 -0.23 9.11
C VAL A 130 -6.74 -1.04 8.90
N PHE A 131 -6.51 -1.42 7.65
CA PHE A 131 -5.29 -2.04 7.16
C PHE A 131 -4.83 -1.35 5.88
N SER A 132 -3.55 -1.09 5.76
CA SER A 132 -2.92 -0.60 4.53
C SER A 132 -1.54 -1.19 4.37
N SER A 133 -1.15 -1.53 3.16
CA SER A 133 0.22 -1.94 2.83
C SER A 133 0.47 -1.99 1.33
N SER A 134 1.73 -1.88 0.94
CA SER A 134 2.18 -2.36 -0.38
C SER A 134 2.27 -3.89 -0.40
N ALA A 135 1.93 -4.49 -1.53
CA ALA A 135 2.03 -5.93 -1.73
C ALA A 135 3.45 -6.46 -1.52
N LEU A 136 4.48 -5.69 -1.87
CA LEU A 136 5.90 -6.09 -1.71
C LEU A 136 6.30 -6.37 -0.25
N ARG A 137 5.58 -5.81 0.73
CA ARG A 137 5.74 -6.18 2.14
C ARG A 137 5.49 -7.67 2.40
N PHE A 138 4.67 -8.32 1.58
CA PHE A 138 4.27 -9.73 1.72
C PHE A 138 5.12 -10.69 0.88
N ALA A 139 6.20 -10.20 0.26
CA ALA A 139 7.12 -11.07 -0.47
C ALA A 139 7.81 -12.08 0.47
N GLU A 140 7.85 -13.35 0.06
CA GLU A 140 8.45 -14.45 0.83
C GLU A 140 9.94 -14.24 1.07
N GLU A 141 10.60 -13.61 0.13
CA GLU A 141 12.04 -13.35 0.19
C GLU A 141 12.43 -12.52 1.41
N LEU A 142 11.53 -11.69 1.94
CA LEU A 142 11.79 -10.87 3.12
C LEU A 142 12.06 -11.71 4.38
N GLU A 143 11.46 -12.90 4.50
CA GLU A 143 11.63 -13.78 5.66
C GLU A 143 13.10 -14.15 5.92
N ARG A 144 13.92 -14.18 4.87
CA ARG A 144 15.36 -14.48 4.97
C ARG A 144 16.19 -13.31 5.50
N PHE A 145 15.64 -12.10 5.53
CA PHE A 145 16.30 -10.86 5.95
C PHE A 145 15.91 -10.41 7.36
N GLU A 146 15.19 -11.22 8.12
CA GLU A 146 14.89 -10.93 9.51
C GLU A 146 16.18 -10.71 10.30
N GLY A 147 16.24 -9.59 11.07
CA GLY A 147 17.44 -9.22 11.83
C GLY A 147 18.52 -8.49 11.02
N VAL A 148 18.22 -8.04 9.79
CA VAL A 148 19.15 -7.20 9.01
C VAL A 148 19.39 -5.86 9.71
N LYS A 149 20.66 -5.39 9.67
CA LYS A 149 21.06 -4.07 10.22
C LYS A 149 21.21 -3.02 9.13
N ASP A 150 21.88 -3.40 8.05
CA ASP A 150 22.16 -2.55 6.92
C ASP A 150 21.48 -3.16 5.70
N LEU A 151 20.40 -2.50 5.26
CA LEU A 151 19.55 -2.98 4.18
C LEU A 151 19.73 -2.13 2.93
N ILE A 152 19.98 -2.78 1.81
CA ILE A 152 19.94 -2.15 0.49
C ILE A 152 18.75 -2.73 -0.26
N VAL A 153 17.88 -1.84 -0.76
CA VAL A 153 16.73 -2.19 -1.60
C VAL A 153 16.89 -1.52 -2.96
N THR A 154 16.80 -2.28 -4.04
CA THR A 154 16.63 -1.66 -5.37
C THR A 154 15.16 -1.59 -5.72
N ALA A 155 14.76 -0.51 -6.39
CA ALA A 155 13.37 -0.26 -6.74
C ALA A 155 13.22 0.44 -8.08
N GLY A 156 12.10 0.21 -8.75
CA GLY A 156 11.75 0.86 -10.01
C GLY A 156 10.30 1.31 -10.05
N GLY A 157 10.03 2.22 -10.97
CA GLY A 157 8.70 2.77 -11.23
C GLY A 157 8.80 4.00 -12.13
N ASN A 158 7.66 4.48 -12.62
CA ASN A 158 7.64 5.63 -13.52
C ASN A 158 7.96 6.95 -12.81
N ASP A 159 7.54 7.06 -11.56
CA ASP A 159 7.69 8.26 -10.72
C ASP A 159 8.17 7.88 -9.33
N LEU A 160 9.16 8.61 -8.79
CA LEU A 160 9.72 8.31 -7.47
C LEU A 160 8.68 8.47 -6.36
N ALA A 161 7.87 9.53 -6.40
CA ALA A 161 6.92 9.80 -5.34
C ALA A 161 5.83 8.72 -5.24
N GLU A 162 5.37 8.20 -6.39
CA GLU A 162 4.37 7.14 -6.45
C GLU A 162 4.93 5.77 -6.04
N TYR A 163 6.20 5.46 -6.42
CA TYR A 163 6.75 4.11 -6.29
C TYR A 163 7.69 3.92 -5.09
N LEU A 164 8.09 4.98 -4.40
CA LEU A 164 8.97 4.90 -3.23
C LEU A 164 8.33 4.11 -2.07
N ILE A 165 7.01 4.11 -2.00
CA ILE A 165 6.26 3.34 -1.00
C ILE A 165 6.66 1.87 -0.98
N HIS A 166 6.93 1.27 -2.13
CA HIS A 166 7.23 -0.16 -2.25
C HIS A 166 8.53 -0.58 -1.56
N PRO A 167 9.70 0.02 -1.85
CA PRO A 167 10.93 -0.31 -1.13
C PRO A 167 10.88 0.11 0.34
N VAL A 168 10.16 1.18 0.68
CA VAL A 168 10.00 1.64 2.06
C VAL A 168 9.18 0.66 2.88
N GLU A 169 8.10 0.08 2.34
CA GLU A 169 7.32 -0.97 3.01
C GLU A 169 8.18 -2.22 3.33
N MET A 170 9.02 -2.65 2.39
CA MET A 170 9.95 -3.74 2.63
C MET A 170 10.97 -3.38 3.73
N ALA A 171 11.50 -2.15 3.68
CA ALA A 171 12.49 -1.67 4.62
C ALA A 171 11.94 -1.55 6.05
N VAL A 172 10.77 -0.93 6.22
CA VAL A 172 10.15 -0.78 7.55
C VAL A 172 9.85 -2.13 8.18
N ARG A 173 9.32 -3.08 7.41
CA ARG A 173 9.11 -4.46 7.89
C ARG A 173 10.38 -5.10 8.43
N LEU A 174 11.51 -4.96 7.71
CA LEU A 174 12.75 -5.67 8.00
C LEU A 174 13.60 -4.99 9.07
N ILE A 175 13.66 -3.66 9.02
CA ILE A 175 14.46 -2.87 9.94
C ILE A 175 13.79 -2.75 11.30
N ASN A 176 12.47 -2.64 11.34
CA ASN A 176 11.65 -2.52 12.54
C ASN A 176 12.24 -1.52 13.54
N ASP A 177 12.54 -0.31 13.07
CA ASP A 177 13.11 0.77 13.85
C ASP A 177 12.74 2.13 13.23
N ARG A 178 12.68 3.17 14.03
CA ARG A 178 12.25 4.50 13.62
C ARG A 178 13.34 5.21 12.82
N ALA A 179 13.02 5.69 11.64
CA ALA A 179 13.90 6.56 10.87
C ALA A 179 14.04 7.94 11.53
N VAL A 180 15.27 8.45 11.60
CA VAL A 180 15.56 9.75 12.22
C VAL A 180 16.13 10.77 11.23
N SER A 181 16.65 10.32 10.10
CA SER A 181 17.17 11.20 9.05
C SER A 181 17.20 10.47 7.71
N ALA A 182 17.14 11.24 6.62
CA ALA A 182 17.44 10.74 5.30
C ALA A 182 18.32 11.72 4.53
N LYS A 183 19.09 11.20 3.57
CA LYS A 183 19.84 11.96 2.59
C LYS A 183 19.67 11.33 1.21
N ALA A 184 19.82 12.12 0.16
CA ALA A 184 19.71 11.65 -1.20
C ALA A 184 20.83 12.20 -2.07
N ALA A 185 21.19 11.42 -3.09
CA ALA A 185 22.02 11.85 -4.20
C ALA A 185 21.33 11.45 -5.50
N ARG A 186 21.30 12.40 -6.47
CA ARG A 186 20.88 12.09 -7.83
C ARG A 186 22.08 11.54 -8.60
N VAL A 187 21.93 10.30 -9.12
CA VAL A 187 22.99 9.63 -9.88
C VAL A 187 22.50 9.48 -11.32
N GLY A 188 23.01 10.32 -12.23
CA GLY A 188 22.53 10.31 -13.61
C GLY A 188 21.14 10.94 -13.80
N ARG A 189 20.47 10.59 -14.93
CA ARG A 189 19.21 11.27 -15.34
C ARG A 189 17.98 10.86 -14.53
N CYS A 190 17.90 9.60 -14.11
CA CYS A 190 16.69 9.03 -13.51
C CYS A 190 17.02 8.06 -12.36
N GLN A 191 18.16 8.26 -11.69
CA GLN A 191 18.60 7.41 -10.60
C GLN A 191 18.78 8.21 -9.33
N TYR A 192 18.26 7.65 -8.22
CA TYR A 192 18.42 8.21 -6.89
C TYR A 192 19.07 7.17 -5.99
N LEU A 193 20.01 7.62 -5.19
CA LEU A 193 20.50 6.92 -4.01
C LEU A 193 19.89 7.63 -2.81
N LEU A 194 19.02 6.93 -2.07
CA LEU A 194 18.33 7.44 -0.90
C LEU A 194 18.85 6.65 0.30
N GLU A 195 19.35 7.31 1.32
CA GLU A 195 19.85 6.66 2.53
C GLU A 195 19.10 7.20 3.75
N ALA A 196 18.66 6.31 4.63
CA ALA A 196 18.07 6.67 5.92
C ALA A 196 18.84 6.01 7.06
N ALA A 197 18.99 6.76 8.15
CA ALA A 197 19.51 6.26 9.42
C ALA A 197 18.35 6.14 10.42
N THR A 198 18.43 5.12 11.29
CA THR A 198 17.43 4.87 12.32
C THR A 198 17.92 5.21 13.72
N ALA A 199 17.00 5.27 14.68
CA ALA A 199 17.29 5.63 16.07
C ALA A 199 18.28 4.68 16.76
N ASN A 200 18.27 3.39 16.41
CA ASN A 200 19.13 2.37 16.98
C ASN A 200 20.36 2.06 16.10
N GLY A 201 20.68 2.93 15.14
CA GLY A 201 21.90 2.85 14.34
C GLY A 201 21.84 1.85 13.18
N LYS A 202 20.66 1.42 12.78
CA LYS A 202 20.45 0.65 11.54
C LYS A 202 20.39 1.60 10.35
N SER A 203 20.57 1.06 9.14
CA SER A 203 20.53 1.85 7.91
C SER A 203 19.67 1.21 6.83
N VAL A 204 19.08 2.07 5.99
CA VAL A 204 18.35 1.70 4.78
C VAL A 204 18.90 2.49 3.62
N THR A 205 19.30 1.80 2.55
CA THR A 205 19.68 2.40 1.29
C THR A 205 18.70 1.96 0.21
N VAL A 206 18.00 2.90 -0.41
CA VAL A 206 17.16 2.65 -1.59
C VAL A 206 17.90 3.13 -2.84
N VAL A 207 18.16 2.22 -3.77
CA VAL A 207 18.66 2.55 -5.12
C VAL A 207 17.48 2.53 -6.07
N TYR A 208 17.05 3.70 -6.52
CA TYR A 208 15.88 3.84 -7.37
C TYR A 208 16.24 4.19 -8.81
N SER A 209 15.62 3.52 -9.76
CA SER A 209 15.67 3.88 -11.17
C SER A 209 14.43 3.35 -11.90
N LYS A 210 13.92 4.10 -12.87
CA LYS A 210 12.65 3.84 -13.57
C LYS A 210 12.39 2.37 -13.96
N ARG A 211 13.44 1.60 -14.30
CA ARG A 211 13.30 0.21 -14.78
C ARG A 211 14.05 -0.81 -13.92
N MET A 212 14.42 -0.43 -12.71
CA MET A 212 15.15 -1.34 -11.83
C MET A 212 14.20 -2.37 -11.21
N ALA A 213 14.65 -3.62 -11.14
CA ALA A 213 13.90 -4.66 -10.44
C ALA A 213 13.96 -4.47 -8.93
N TYR A 214 12.98 -4.99 -8.20
CA TYR A 214 13.01 -5.04 -6.75
C TYR A 214 13.96 -6.14 -6.29
N THR A 215 15.01 -5.75 -5.56
CA THR A 215 15.97 -6.67 -4.95
C THR A 215 16.26 -6.24 -3.52
N LEU A 216 16.73 -7.19 -2.71
CA LEU A 216 17.17 -6.98 -1.35
C LEU A 216 18.61 -7.43 -1.23
N ALA A 217 19.45 -6.65 -0.56
CA ALA A 217 20.78 -7.02 -0.12
C ALA A 217 21.01 -6.50 1.30
N GLY A 218 21.75 -7.20 2.12
CA GLY A 218 22.04 -6.75 3.47
C GLY A 218 22.93 -7.70 4.24
N GLU A 219 23.40 -7.23 5.39
CA GLU A 219 24.19 -7.99 6.33
C GLU A 219 23.35 -8.25 7.59
N LEU A 220 23.32 -9.52 8.00
CA LEU A 220 22.64 -9.97 9.22
C LEU A 220 23.55 -9.75 10.44
N GLU A 221 22.97 -9.85 11.63
CA GLU A 221 23.70 -9.70 12.90
C GLU A 221 24.82 -10.75 13.07
N ASP A 222 24.70 -11.92 12.46
CA ASP A 222 25.71 -12.99 12.48
C ASP A 222 26.84 -12.79 11.44
N GLY A 223 26.84 -11.66 10.72
CA GLY A 223 27.83 -11.31 9.70
C GLY A 223 27.60 -11.95 8.34
N LYS A 224 26.49 -12.65 8.13
CA LYS A 224 26.15 -13.18 6.80
C LYS A 224 25.59 -12.10 5.91
N SER A 225 26.14 -12.01 4.70
CA SER A 225 25.58 -11.17 3.63
C SER A 225 24.55 -11.96 2.81
N LEU A 226 23.42 -11.34 2.56
CA LEU A 226 22.35 -11.90 1.73
C LEU A 226 22.07 -11.02 0.53
N TYR A 227 21.63 -11.65 -0.55
CA TYR A 227 21.09 -10.97 -1.73
C TYR A 227 19.94 -11.81 -2.31
N THR A 228 18.86 -11.15 -2.76
CA THR A 228 17.78 -11.80 -3.51
C THR A 228 17.04 -10.82 -4.40
N ALA A 229 16.45 -11.33 -5.49
CA ALA A 229 15.44 -10.60 -6.25
C ALA A 229 14.05 -11.01 -5.76
N VAL A 230 13.16 -10.03 -5.63
CA VAL A 230 11.78 -10.28 -5.23
C VAL A 230 10.99 -10.80 -6.43
N ARG A 231 10.42 -12.01 -6.30
CA ARG A 231 9.71 -12.71 -7.40
C ARG A 231 8.52 -13.54 -6.94
N SER A 232 8.34 -13.70 -5.63
CA SER A 232 7.21 -14.46 -5.07
C SER A 232 5.86 -13.82 -5.41
N ASP A 233 4.78 -14.56 -5.18
CA ASP A 233 3.41 -14.06 -5.35
C ASP A 233 3.00 -13.15 -4.17
N PHE A 234 3.55 -11.95 -4.14
CA PHE A 234 3.27 -10.97 -3.09
C PHE A 234 1.85 -10.39 -3.17
N PHE A 235 1.21 -10.35 -4.35
CA PHE A 235 -0.19 -9.90 -4.47
C PHE A 235 -1.17 -10.93 -3.91
N GLY A 236 -0.99 -12.21 -4.23
CA GLY A 236 -1.79 -13.28 -3.64
C GLY A 236 -1.66 -13.29 -2.12
N ARG A 237 -0.45 -13.16 -1.58
CA ARG A 237 -0.19 -13.09 -0.13
C ARG A 237 -0.80 -11.84 0.52
N LEU A 238 -0.71 -10.67 -0.11
CA LEU A 238 -1.40 -9.46 0.37
C LEU A 238 -2.91 -9.69 0.41
N THR A 239 -3.49 -10.25 -0.65
CA THR A 239 -4.95 -10.45 -0.71
C THR A 239 -5.42 -11.45 0.34
N GLN A 240 -4.66 -12.53 0.61
CA GLN A 240 -4.94 -13.42 1.73
C GLN A 240 -4.89 -12.70 3.08
N ALA A 241 -3.90 -11.81 3.27
CA ALA A 241 -3.80 -10.99 4.48
C ALA A 241 -5.00 -10.02 4.61
N ILE A 242 -5.48 -9.42 3.51
CA ILE A 242 -6.67 -8.56 3.49
C ILE A 242 -7.92 -9.36 3.86
N VAL A 243 -8.14 -10.53 3.26
CA VAL A 243 -9.30 -11.38 3.58
C VAL A 243 -9.22 -11.85 5.04
N GLY A 244 -8.04 -12.24 5.52
CA GLY A 244 -7.83 -12.59 6.94
C GLY A 244 -8.12 -11.42 7.90
N PHE A 245 -7.74 -10.21 7.50
CA PHE A 245 -8.09 -8.99 8.23
C PHE A 245 -9.61 -8.74 8.24
N PHE A 246 -10.30 -8.92 7.14
CA PHE A 246 -11.75 -8.77 7.09
C PHE A 246 -12.48 -9.80 7.96
N GLU A 247 -11.92 -11.01 8.12
CA GLU A 247 -12.47 -12.02 9.04
C GLU A 247 -12.27 -11.67 10.51
N SER A 248 -11.09 -11.20 10.87
CA SER A 248 -10.68 -11.00 12.26
C SER A 248 -10.94 -9.59 12.80
N GLY A 249 -11.00 -8.59 11.93
CA GLY A 249 -10.96 -7.17 12.29
C GLY A 249 -9.59 -6.71 12.81
N VAL A 250 -8.56 -7.58 12.77
CA VAL A 250 -7.21 -7.27 13.28
C VAL A 250 -6.26 -7.09 12.11
N SER A 251 -5.70 -5.89 11.97
CA SER A 251 -4.72 -5.58 10.92
C SER A 251 -3.43 -6.40 11.12
N PRO A 252 -2.93 -7.07 10.07
CA PRO A 252 -1.64 -7.76 10.11
C PRO A 252 -0.44 -6.80 10.15
N VAL A 253 -0.67 -5.52 9.83
CA VAL A 253 0.31 -4.44 9.92
C VAL A 253 -0.22 -3.41 10.91
N PRO A 254 0.45 -3.20 12.05
CA PRO A 254 0.04 -2.15 12.99
C PRO A 254 0.04 -0.78 12.33
N LEU A 255 -0.95 0.06 12.63
CA LEU A 255 -1.00 1.43 12.07
C LEU A 255 0.23 2.27 12.43
N THR A 256 0.93 1.94 13.52
CA THR A 256 2.22 2.56 13.86
C THR A 256 3.31 2.27 12.83
N GLU A 257 3.31 1.08 12.22
CA GLU A 257 4.22 0.75 11.13
C GLU A 257 3.79 1.44 9.82
N THR A 258 2.48 1.51 9.52
CA THR A 258 1.96 2.30 8.40
C THR A 258 2.37 3.77 8.51
N LEU A 259 2.32 4.34 9.72
CA LEU A 259 2.80 5.70 9.97
C LEU A 259 4.32 5.83 9.80
N GLU A 260 5.10 4.82 10.23
CA GLU A 260 6.56 4.83 10.01
C GLU A 260 6.92 4.74 8.52
N VAL A 261 6.17 3.96 7.74
CA VAL A 261 6.29 3.92 6.28
C VAL A 261 6.09 5.31 5.68
N MET A 262 5.01 6.01 6.07
CA MET A 262 4.75 7.37 5.57
C MET A 262 5.80 8.38 6.04
N HIS A 263 6.27 8.27 7.29
CA HIS A 263 7.33 9.11 7.81
C HIS A 263 8.64 8.94 7.03
N LEU A 264 9.05 7.70 6.76
CA LEU A 264 10.26 7.42 6.00
C LEU A 264 10.13 7.85 4.53
N CYS A 265 8.94 7.71 3.91
CA CYS A 265 8.67 8.25 2.59
C CYS A 265 8.86 9.77 2.55
N ASP A 266 8.27 10.50 3.51
CA ASP A 266 8.41 11.97 3.58
C ASP A 266 9.86 12.40 3.74
N LEU A 267 10.63 11.74 4.62
CA LEU A 267 12.06 12.03 4.80
C LEU A 267 12.86 11.81 3.51
N MET A 268 12.64 10.69 2.83
CA MET A 268 13.37 10.36 1.61
C MET A 268 12.98 11.27 0.43
N LEU A 269 11.69 11.60 0.28
CA LEU A 269 11.22 12.51 -0.77
C LEU A 269 11.72 13.93 -0.54
N ALA A 270 11.72 14.42 0.70
CA ALA A 270 12.30 15.72 1.04
C ALA A 270 13.79 15.78 0.68
N ALA A 271 14.56 14.73 1.03
CA ALA A 271 15.95 14.63 0.68
C ALA A 271 16.20 14.57 -0.84
N ALA A 272 15.36 13.84 -1.59
CA ALA A 272 15.43 13.77 -3.06
C ALA A 272 15.18 15.14 -3.71
N ASN A 273 14.16 15.87 -3.24
CA ASN A 273 13.83 17.21 -3.70
C ASN A 273 14.97 18.22 -3.43
N GLU A 274 15.71 18.08 -2.33
CA GLU A 274 16.89 18.88 -2.05
C GLU A 274 18.06 18.53 -2.97
N ALA A 275 18.25 17.27 -3.32
CA ALA A 275 19.29 16.81 -4.23
C ALA A 275 19.06 17.27 -5.68
N GLU A 276 17.81 17.51 -6.08
CA GLU A 276 17.47 18.04 -7.42
C GLU A 276 17.83 19.53 -7.60
N LYS A 277 17.92 20.29 -6.51
CA LYS A 277 18.24 21.72 -6.52
C LYS A 277 19.74 22.01 -6.64
N LYS A 278 20.58 20.99 -6.46
CA LYS A 278 22.05 21.07 -6.51
C LYS A 278 22.57 20.66 -7.89
#